data_cd0fd497d76a2a433c1663d5492a2273
#
_entry.id   cd0fd497d76a2a433c1663d5492a2273
#
_cell.length_a   1.000
_cell.length_b   1.000
_cell.length_c   1.000
_cell.angle_alpha   90.00
_cell.angle_beta   90.00
_cell.angle_gamma   90.00
#
_symmetry.space_group_name_H-M   'P 1'
#
loop_
_entity.id
_entity.type
_entity.pdbx_description
1 polymer ?
#
loop_
_entity_poly.entity_id
_entity_poly.type
_entity_poly.pdbx_seq_one_letter_code
_entity_poly.pdbx_strand_id
1 'polypeptide(L)'
;MKGLQQTGQAQSNTRELEDGIKLTTFIPVRFVRHKARKVVVEPTTPGRMASPLNPGRPMSVDENLMAALAKGFFWQDLLDSGQVESITEIAAHEGIEKVRVQKMMRLARLAPDVIDDIARGRQAVGLSLEFFMRNPMPDDWNEQRVMIGGLVS
;
A
#
# COMPACT_ATOMS: atom_id res chain seq x y z
N MET A 1 -9.67 7.10 6.49
CA MET A 1 -10.23 5.96 5.75
C MET A 1 -11.46 6.37 4.95
N LYS A 2 -11.48 6.01 3.70
CA LYS A 2 -12.69 6.16 2.90
C LYS A 2 -13.47 4.85 3.02
N GLY A 3 -14.64 4.87 3.65
CA GLY A 3 -15.53 3.73 3.73
C GLY A 3 -16.62 3.80 2.67
N LEU A 4 -17.00 2.68 2.09
CA LEU A 4 -18.18 2.53 1.25
C LEU A 4 -19.37 2.26 2.16
N GLN A 5 -20.39 3.12 2.07
CA GLN A 5 -21.64 2.93 2.79
C GLN A 5 -22.78 2.78 1.78
N GLN A 6 -23.54 1.71 1.91
CA GLN A 6 -24.74 1.51 1.11
C GLN A 6 -25.82 2.51 1.54
N THR A 7 -26.36 3.27 0.61
CA THR A 7 -27.33 4.34 0.88
C THR A 7 -28.77 3.98 0.55
N GLY A 8 -29.00 2.78 0.00
CA GLY A 8 -30.34 2.31 -0.35
C GLY A 8 -30.37 0.81 -0.61
N GLN A 9 -31.55 0.29 -0.92
CA GLN A 9 -31.71 -1.11 -1.27
C GLN A 9 -31.12 -1.41 -2.65
N ALA A 10 -30.50 -2.58 -2.78
CA ALA A 10 -30.03 -3.09 -4.07
C ALA A 10 -31.23 -3.35 -4.99
N GLN A 11 -31.16 -2.84 -6.20
CA GLN A 11 -32.19 -3.07 -7.24
C GLN A 11 -31.60 -4.01 -8.29
N SER A 12 -32.23 -5.14 -8.49
CA SER A 12 -31.86 -6.10 -9.52
C SER A 12 -32.84 -6.05 -10.68
N ASN A 13 -32.33 -5.99 -11.88
CA ASN A 13 -33.10 -6.04 -13.10
C ASN A 13 -32.64 -7.22 -13.96
N THR A 14 -33.56 -8.06 -14.36
CA THR A 14 -33.30 -9.23 -15.19
C THR A 14 -33.80 -8.94 -16.60
N ARG A 15 -32.92 -9.11 -17.58
CA ARG A 15 -33.29 -8.99 -19.00
C ARG A 15 -32.92 -10.28 -19.71
N GLU A 16 -33.89 -10.86 -20.36
CA GLU A 16 -33.67 -11.99 -21.27
C GLU A 16 -33.08 -11.48 -22.58
N LEU A 17 -32.00 -12.09 -23.00
CA LEU A 17 -31.35 -11.88 -24.28
C LEU A 17 -31.39 -13.21 -25.06
N GLU A 18 -31.26 -13.16 -26.38
CA GLU A 18 -31.29 -14.36 -27.23
C GLU A 18 -30.20 -15.39 -26.86
N ASP A 19 -29.10 -14.95 -26.23
CA ASP A 19 -27.99 -15.81 -25.79
C ASP A 19 -27.97 -16.10 -24.27
N GLY A 20 -29.02 -15.74 -23.51
CA GLY A 20 -29.10 -15.99 -22.09
C GLY A 20 -29.74 -14.88 -21.26
N ILE A 21 -29.63 -14.98 -19.95
CA ILE A 21 -30.22 -14.06 -18.98
C ILE A 21 -29.14 -13.10 -18.48
N LYS A 22 -29.35 -11.79 -18.65
CA LYS A 22 -28.50 -10.75 -18.06
C LYS A 22 -29.13 -10.26 -16.76
N LEU A 23 -28.45 -10.51 -15.66
CA LEU A 23 -28.80 -9.95 -14.35
C LEU A 23 -27.93 -8.71 -14.09
N THR A 24 -28.59 -7.57 -13.91
CA THR A 24 -27.93 -6.31 -13.53
C THR A 24 -28.40 -5.91 -12.15
N THR A 25 -27.47 -5.82 -11.20
CA THR A 25 -27.76 -5.36 -9.84
C THR A 25 -27.13 -3.98 -9.64
N PHE A 26 -27.98 -3.01 -9.30
CA PHE A 26 -27.55 -1.66 -8.95
C PHE A 26 -27.56 -1.52 -7.44
N ILE A 27 -26.38 -1.22 -6.86
CA ILE A 27 -26.22 -0.99 -5.43
C ILE A 27 -25.84 0.47 -5.24
N PRO A 28 -26.73 1.32 -4.71
CA PRO A 28 -26.40 2.71 -4.44
C PRO A 28 -25.42 2.76 -3.26
N VAL A 29 -24.21 3.28 -3.52
CA VAL A 29 -23.16 3.44 -2.51
C VAL A 29 -22.65 4.87 -2.47
N ARG A 30 -22.27 5.32 -1.30
CA ARG A 30 -21.67 6.64 -1.05
C ARG A 30 -20.33 6.46 -0.37
N PHE A 31 -19.35 7.22 -0.83
CA PHE A 31 -18.07 7.31 -0.13
C PHE A 31 -18.20 8.22 1.09
N VAL A 32 -18.02 7.66 2.27
CA VAL A 32 -17.98 8.42 3.52
C VAL A 32 -16.52 8.64 3.90
N ARG A 33 -16.12 9.91 3.99
CA ARG A 33 -14.85 10.27 4.61
C ARG A 33 -15.04 10.20 6.14
N HIS A 34 -14.51 9.17 6.75
CA HIS A 34 -14.32 9.22 8.19
C HIS A 34 -13.17 10.19 8.48
N LYS A 35 -13.50 11.33 9.09
CA LYS A 35 -12.48 12.15 9.73
C LYS A 35 -11.83 11.25 10.78
N ALA A 36 -10.56 10.94 10.60
CA ALA A 36 -9.80 10.21 11.60
C ALA A 36 -9.85 11.03 12.90
N ARG A 37 -10.66 10.63 13.85
CA ARG A 37 -10.52 11.07 15.23
C ARG A 37 -9.19 10.52 15.70
N LYS A 38 -8.27 11.41 16.08
CA LYS A 38 -7.11 11.02 16.86
C LYS A 38 -7.67 10.44 18.18
N VAL A 39 -7.82 9.14 18.22
CA VAL A 39 -8.08 8.44 19.48
C VAL A 39 -6.73 8.34 20.14
N VAL A 40 -6.52 9.14 21.17
CA VAL A 40 -5.43 8.91 22.11
C VAL A 40 -5.83 7.63 22.86
N VAL A 41 -5.28 6.50 22.41
CA VAL A 41 -5.44 5.24 23.10
C VAL A 41 -4.51 5.31 24.32
N GLU A 42 -5.08 5.45 25.50
CA GLU A 42 -4.32 5.27 26.73
C GLU A 42 -3.71 3.86 26.78
N PRO A 43 -2.49 3.71 27.33
CA PRO A 43 -1.72 2.46 27.24
C PRO A 43 -2.19 1.34 28.17
N THR A 44 -3.47 1.30 28.52
CA THR A 44 -3.97 0.35 29.52
C THR A 44 -4.96 -0.64 28.92
N THR A 45 -4.55 -1.45 27.94
CA THR A 45 -5.31 -2.64 27.58
C THR A 45 -4.42 -3.86 27.73
N PRO A 46 -4.67 -4.72 28.73
CA PRO A 46 -3.96 -5.99 28.86
C PRO A 46 -4.33 -6.88 27.68
N GLY A 47 -3.36 -7.27 26.86
CA GLY A 47 -3.58 -8.23 25.77
C GLY A 47 -2.95 -7.90 24.42
N ARG A 48 -2.33 -6.72 24.23
CA ARG A 48 -1.54 -6.44 23.03
C ARG A 48 -0.11 -6.90 23.25
N MET A 49 0.28 -7.97 22.59
CA MET A 49 1.67 -8.37 22.52
C MET A 49 2.48 -7.25 21.84
N ALA A 50 3.35 -6.61 22.63
CA ALA A 50 4.35 -5.69 22.11
C ALA A 50 5.31 -6.47 21.22
N SER A 51 5.61 -5.93 20.04
CA SER A 51 6.65 -6.49 19.19
C SER A 51 7.98 -6.54 19.95
N PRO A 52 8.72 -7.66 19.90
CA PRO A 52 9.99 -7.78 20.61
C PRO A 52 11.05 -6.74 20.17
N LEU A 53 10.88 -6.14 18.99
CA LEU A 53 11.81 -5.16 18.43
C LEU A 53 11.50 -3.71 18.81
N ASN A 54 10.31 -3.44 19.34
CA ASN A 54 9.91 -2.07 19.72
C ASN A 54 8.81 -2.12 20.78
N PRO A 55 9.15 -2.38 22.04
CA PRO A 55 8.16 -2.44 23.14
C PRO A 55 7.52 -1.05 23.30
N GLY A 56 6.21 -0.96 23.02
CA GLY A 56 5.42 0.26 23.19
C GLY A 56 4.86 0.89 21.92
N ARG A 57 5.23 0.40 20.73
CA ARG A 57 4.61 0.87 19.48
C ARG A 57 3.50 -0.07 19.04
N PRO A 58 2.28 0.43 18.81
CA PRO A 58 1.26 -0.38 18.18
C PRO A 58 1.73 -0.81 16.79
N MET A 59 1.63 -2.10 16.49
CA MET A 59 1.85 -2.62 15.13
C MET A 59 0.76 -2.04 14.23
N SER A 60 1.10 -0.97 13.51
CA SER A 60 0.24 -0.39 12.49
C SER A 60 0.96 -0.39 11.16
N VAL A 61 0.30 -0.88 10.15
CA VAL A 61 0.79 -0.82 8.78
C VAL A 61 0.82 0.63 8.34
N ASP A 62 1.94 1.07 7.77
CA ASP A 62 2.03 2.37 7.11
C ASP A 62 1.30 2.30 5.77
N GLU A 63 0.09 2.83 5.72
CA GLU A 63 -0.77 2.78 4.52
C GLU A 63 -0.12 3.46 3.30
N ASN A 64 0.63 4.54 3.51
CA ASN A 64 1.31 5.25 2.43
C ASN A 64 2.44 4.42 1.84
N LEU A 65 3.24 3.81 2.71
CA LEU A 65 4.34 2.94 2.29
C LEU A 65 3.80 1.67 1.61
N MET A 66 2.75 1.06 2.15
CA MET A 66 2.11 -0.10 1.54
C MET A 66 1.51 0.23 0.16
N ALA A 67 0.84 1.35 0.02
CA ALA A 67 0.29 1.78 -1.27
C ALA A 67 1.39 2.01 -2.31
N ALA A 68 2.50 2.62 -1.90
CA ALA A 68 3.65 2.84 -2.78
C ALA A 68 4.33 1.53 -3.18
N LEU A 69 4.47 0.60 -2.24
CA LEU A 69 5.01 -0.74 -2.49
C LEU A 69 4.15 -1.52 -3.49
N ALA A 70 2.83 -1.53 -3.28
CA ALA A 70 1.88 -2.17 -4.19
C ALA A 70 1.92 -1.57 -5.60
N LYS A 71 2.01 -0.25 -5.72
CA LYS A 71 2.19 0.42 -7.01
C LYS A 71 3.51 0.05 -7.68
N GLY A 72 4.59 -0.01 -6.92
CA GLY A 72 5.90 -0.41 -7.43
C GLY A 72 5.87 -1.81 -8.04
N PHE A 73 5.27 -2.79 -7.39
CA PHE A 73 5.05 -4.13 -7.92
C PHE A 73 4.15 -4.13 -9.15
N PHE A 74 3.03 -3.43 -9.11
CA PHE A 74 2.09 -3.35 -10.21
C PHE A 74 2.74 -2.75 -11.48
N TRP A 75 3.48 -1.67 -11.35
CA TRP A 75 4.16 -1.04 -12.48
C TRP A 75 5.30 -1.92 -13.03
N GLN A 76 5.98 -2.66 -12.16
CA GLN A 76 6.97 -3.65 -12.61
C GLN A 76 6.30 -4.75 -13.45
N ASP A 77 5.16 -5.25 -13.01
CA ASP A 77 4.38 -6.26 -13.74
C ASP A 77 3.89 -5.73 -15.10
N LEU A 78 3.45 -4.48 -15.17
CA LEU A 78 3.06 -3.85 -16.44
C LEU A 78 4.21 -3.78 -17.45
N LEU A 79 5.44 -3.48 -17.00
CA LEU A 79 6.62 -3.46 -17.84
C LEU A 79 7.04 -4.87 -18.26
N ASP A 80 7.06 -5.82 -17.31
CA ASP A 80 7.49 -7.20 -17.55
C ASP A 80 6.53 -7.93 -18.48
N SER A 81 5.23 -7.64 -18.41
CA SER A 81 4.20 -8.19 -19.31
C SER A 81 4.10 -7.45 -20.65
N GLY A 82 4.81 -6.34 -20.83
CA GLY A 82 4.77 -5.56 -22.07
C GLY A 82 3.49 -4.75 -22.28
N GLN A 83 2.66 -4.57 -21.24
CA GLN A 83 1.45 -3.73 -21.31
C GLN A 83 1.78 -2.24 -21.39
N VAL A 84 2.95 -1.83 -20.87
CA VAL A 84 3.54 -0.51 -21.06
C VAL A 84 4.97 -0.67 -21.55
N GLU A 85 5.42 0.26 -22.39
CA GLU A 85 6.75 0.17 -23.01
C GLU A 85 7.84 0.82 -22.16
N SER A 86 7.46 1.76 -21.27
CA SER A 86 8.45 2.54 -20.53
C SER A 86 7.90 3.14 -19.23
N ILE A 87 8.84 3.45 -18.33
CA ILE A 87 8.56 4.20 -17.10
C ILE A 87 7.98 5.60 -17.42
N THR A 88 8.34 6.19 -18.56
CA THR A 88 7.82 7.49 -19.00
C THR A 88 6.32 7.39 -19.30
N GLU A 89 5.89 6.30 -19.88
CA GLU A 89 4.46 6.03 -20.13
C GLU A 89 3.69 5.86 -18.84
N ILE A 90 4.22 5.11 -17.88
CA ILE A 90 3.62 4.98 -16.53
C ILE A 90 3.48 6.35 -15.87
N ALA A 91 4.53 7.17 -15.91
CA ALA A 91 4.52 8.52 -15.34
C ALA A 91 3.44 9.42 -15.97
N ALA A 92 3.26 9.33 -17.29
CA ALA A 92 2.22 10.05 -17.99
C ALA A 92 0.81 9.58 -17.62
N HIS A 93 0.58 8.27 -17.51
CA HIS A 93 -0.69 7.70 -17.09
C HIS A 93 -1.08 8.06 -15.66
N GLU A 94 -0.11 8.02 -14.74
CA GLU A 94 -0.32 8.34 -13.33
C GLU A 94 -0.32 9.84 -13.03
N GLY A 95 0.12 10.67 -13.97
CA GLY A 95 0.23 12.12 -13.76
C GLY A 95 1.27 12.53 -12.74
N ILE A 96 2.35 11.76 -12.61
CA ILE A 96 3.44 12.00 -11.66
C ILE A 96 4.80 12.03 -12.36
N GLU A 97 5.80 12.57 -11.67
CA GLU A 97 7.15 12.65 -12.24
C GLU A 97 7.79 11.26 -12.44
N LYS A 98 8.51 11.10 -13.56
CA LYS A 98 9.25 9.88 -13.88
C LYS A 98 10.20 9.44 -12.77
N VAL A 99 10.89 10.38 -12.14
CA VAL A 99 11.81 10.10 -11.02
C VAL A 99 11.05 9.47 -9.83
N ARG A 100 9.84 9.95 -9.57
CA ARG A 100 9.00 9.39 -8.50
C ARG A 100 8.57 7.95 -8.81
N VAL A 101 8.19 7.67 -10.05
CA VAL A 101 7.88 6.30 -10.51
C VAL A 101 9.09 5.39 -10.33
N GLN A 102 10.28 5.82 -10.76
CA GLN A 102 11.51 5.05 -10.61
C GLN A 102 11.82 4.72 -9.14
N LYS A 103 11.69 5.68 -8.26
CA LYS A 103 11.92 5.48 -6.82
C LYS A 103 10.91 4.51 -6.21
N MET A 104 9.65 4.61 -6.58
CA MET A 104 8.61 3.69 -6.10
C MET A 104 8.80 2.27 -6.65
N MET A 105 9.20 2.12 -7.89
CA MET A 105 9.50 0.81 -8.49
C MET A 105 10.70 0.11 -7.82
N ARG A 106 11.65 0.86 -7.27
CA ARG A 106 12.75 0.27 -6.48
C ARG A 106 12.26 -0.42 -5.21
N LEU A 107 11.09 -0.05 -4.68
CA LEU A 107 10.49 -0.73 -3.54
C LEU A 107 10.17 -2.21 -3.83
N ALA A 108 9.87 -2.54 -5.09
CA ALA A 108 9.66 -3.93 -5.52
C ALA A 108 10.95 -4.79 -5.47
N ARG A 109 12.13 -4.17 -5.34
CA ARG A 109 13.42 -4.84 -5.23
C ARG A 109 13.93 -4.94 -3.79
N LEU A 110 13.13 -4.56 -2.81
CA LEU A 110 13.47 -4.71 -1.41
C LEU A 110 13.62 -6.20 -1.04
N ALA A 111 14.46 -6.46 -0.05
CA ALA A 111 14.60 -7.80 0.49
C ALA A 111 13.25 -8.34 0.98
N PRO A 112 12.91 -9.62 0.74
CA PRO A 112 11.60 -10.18 1.09
C PRO A 112 11.22 -10.05 2.56
N ASP A 113 12.18 -10.15 3.47
CA ASP A 113 11.99 -9.96 4.91
C ASP A 113 11.62 -8.49 5.25
N VAL A 114 12.21 -7.53 4.55
CA VAL A 114 11.87 -6.11 4.69
C VAL A 114 10.44 -5.84 4.21
N ILE A 115 10.06 -6.43 3.09
CA ILE A 115 8.68 -6.34 2.56
C ILE A 115 7.68 -6.96 3.54
N ASP A 116 7.99 -8.13 4.10
CA ASP A 116 7.13 -8.80 5.09
C ASP A 116 6.97 -7.95 6.36
N ASP A 117 8.04 -7.32 6.84
CA ASP A 117 7.99 -6.42 7.99
C ASP A 117 7.13 -5.18 7.73
N ILE A 118 7.22 -4.59 6.53
CA ILE A 118 6.36 -3.48 6.12
C ILE A 118 4.90 -3.92 6.06
N ALA A 119 4.62 -5.07 5.45
CA ALA A 119 3.27 -5.60 5.31
C ALA A 119 2.61 -5.92 6.66
N ARG A 120 3.41 -6.30 7.66
CA ARG A 120 2.94 -6.61 9.02
C ARG A 120 3.01 -5.43 9.99
N GLY A 121 3.44 -4.26 9.53
CA GLY A 121 3.60 -3.08 10.38
C GLY A 121 4.75 -3.18 11.37
N ARG A 122 5.75 -4.04 11.09
CA ARG A 122 6.94 -4.26 11.94
C ARG A 122 8.17 -3.51 11.47
N GLN A 123 8.04 -2.67 10.47
CA GLN A 123 9.17 -1.90 9.94
C GLN A 123 9.80 -1.00 10.99
N ALA A 124 11.09 -0.68 10.82
CA ALA A 124 11.82 0.25 11.66
C ALA A 124 11.11 1.62 11.72
N VAL A 125 11.20 2.31 12.86
CA VAL A 125 10.48 3.59 13.11
C VAL A 125 10.76 4.66 12.05
N GLY A 126 11.99 4.74 11.55
CA GLY A 126 12.38 5.70 10.52
C GLY A 126 12.09 5.25 9.09
N LEU A 127 11.63 4.02 8.89
CA LEU A 127 11.40 3.44 7.57
C LEU A 127 10.03 3.85 7.04
N SER A 128 9.96 4.99 6.41
CA SER A 128 8.75 5.57 5.80
C SER A 128 8.91 5.71 4.28
N LEU A 129 7.82 5.99 3.59
CA LEU A 129 7.89 6.31 2.15
C LEU A 129 8.86 7.47 1.88
N GLU A 130 8.85 8.48 2.73
CA GLU A 130 9.75 9.64 2.60
C GLU A 130 11.23 9.24 2.69
N PHE A 131 11.56 8.29 3.57
CA PHE A 131 12.91 7.73 3.66
C PHE A 131 13.35 7.16 2.33
N PHE A 132 12.53 6.32 1.69
CA PHE A 132 12.84 5.72 0.39
C PHE A 132 12.89 6.75 -0.75
N MET A 133 12.11 7.82 -0.65
CA MET A 133 12.16 8.90 -1.63
C MET A 133 13.44 9.73 -1.55
N ARG A 134 14.02 9.88 -0.36
CA ARG A 134 15.24 10.65 -0.12
C ARG A 134 16.50 9.82 -0.26
N ASN A 135 16.47 8.56 0.11
CA ASN A 135 17.63 7.69 0.16
C ASN A 135 17.57 6.62 -0.93
N PRO A 136 18.55 6.58 -1.83
CA PRO A 136 18.64 5.50 -2.80
C PRO A 136 18.96 4.19 -2.07
N MET A 137 18.12 3.19 -2.26
CA MET A 137 18.38 1.85 -1.71
C MET A 137 19.34 1.10 -2.62
N PRO A 138 20.35 0.43 -2.04
CA PRO A 138 21.21 -0.45 -2.80
C PRO A 138 20.44 -1.63 -3.39
N ASP A 139 20.95 -2.22 -4.45
CA ASP A 139 20.34 -3.41 -5.07
C ASP A 139 20.66 -4.71 -4.29
N ASP A 140 21.75 -4.70 -3.52
CA ASP A 140 22.12 -5.85 -2.66
C ASP A 140 21.30 -5.88 -1.37
N TRP A 141 20.67 -7.03 -1.11
CA TRP A 141 19.79 -7.19 0.05
C TRP A 141 20.51 -7.10 1.40
N ASN A 142 21.78 -7.47 1.47
CA ASN A 142 22.55 -7.36 2.70
C ASN A 142 22.88 -5.90 3.01
N GLU A 143 23.25 -5.13 1.99
CA GLU A 143 23.44 -3.69 2.14
C GLU A 143 22.15 -2.96 2.53
N GLN A 144 21.00 -3.39 1.98
CA GLN A 144 19.69 -2.88 2.40
C GLN A 144 19.44 -3.12 3.89
N ARG A 145 19.72 -4.33 4.38
CA ARG A 145 19.54 -4.67 5.80
C ARG A 145 20.47 -3.87 6.71
N VAL A 146 21.71 -3.66 6.30
CA VAL A 146 22.65 -2.81 7.04
C VAL A 146 22.16 -1.37 7.12
N MET A 147 21.70 -0.83 6.00
CA MET A 147 21.18 0.54 5.94
C MET A 147 19.91 0.72 6.79
N ILE A 148 18.99 -0.24 6.75
CA ILE A 148 17.76 -0.23 7.56
C ILE A 148 18.08 -0.47 9.04
N GLY A 149 19.00 -1.37 9.34
CA GLY A 149 19.47 -1.63 10.70
C GLY A 149 20.05 -0.38 11.39
N GLY A 150 20.67 0.50 10.63
CA GLY A 150 21.15 1.79 11.13
C GLY A 150 20.05 2.75 11.60
N LEU A 151 18.78 2.54 11.19
CA LEU A 151 17.65 3.33 11.65
C LEU A 151 17.15 2.92 13.04
N VAL A 152 17.53 1.75 13.52
CA VAL A 152 17.07 1.17 14.80
C VAL A 152 18.05 1.50 15.92
N SER A 153 19.23 1.97 15.57
CA SER A 153 20.32 2.29 16.51
C SER A 153 20.13 3.65 17.17
#